data_13c2c0e5a6d2df4037cf03e3bb0cd8fb
#
_entry.id   13c2c0e5a6d2df4037cf03e3bb0cd8fb
#
_cell.length_a   1.000
_cell.length_b   1.000
_cell.length_c   1.000
_cell.angle_alpha   90.00
_cell.angle_beta   90.00
_cell.angle_gamma   90.00
#
_symmetry.space_group_name_H-M   'P 1'
#
loop_
_entity.id
_entity.type
_entity.pdbx_description
1 polymer ?
#
loop_
_entity_poly.entity_id
_entity_poly.type
_entity_poly.pdbx_seq_one_letter_code
_entity_poly.pdbx_strand_id
1 'polypeptide(L)'
;AGWKEYIAKLAEVCGCEIKDSAALECALASRIEALFRRGSNNALMSLSGTLACLLVVLPCAALAGGLAWAAQVYADPRAAWFVSAIIIWICVAPRSLDEHALRVAVPLAKGDLEGARKAVSMMVGRNPDRLDAHGVARACVESVGENLTDGVLSTLFWAGIGLFFFGYPGAACL
;
A
#
# COMPACT_ATOMS: atom_id res chain seq x y z
N ALA A 1 -17.28 14.31 -15.68
CA ALA A 1 -16.78 15.71 -15.57
C ALA A 1 -16.29 16.03 -14.16
N GLY A 2 -16.93 15.55 -13.07
CA GLY A 2 -16.62 15.99 -11.71
C GLY A 2 -15.25 15.61 -11.11
N TRP A 3 -14.69 14.44 -11.46
CA TRP A 3 -13.47 13.95 -10.81
C TRP A 3 -12.21 14.73 -11.23
N LYS A 4 -12.07 15.04 -12.51
CA LYS A 4 -10.93 15.83 -13.03
C LYS A 4 -10.91 17.26 -12.50
N GLU A 5 -12.07 17.84 -12.30
CA GLU A 5 -12.24 19.20 -11.76
C GLU A 5 -11.92 19.26 -10.26
N TYR A 6 -12.23 18.18 -9.52
CA TYR A 6 -11.89 18.02 -8.10
C TYR A 6 -10.38 17.86 -7.90
N ILE A 7 -9.71 17.07 -8.74
CA ILE A 7 -8.24 16.92 -8.74
C ILE A 7 -7.56 18.23 -9.09
N ALA A 8 -8.06 18.99 -10.06
CA ALA A 8 -7.50 20.29 -10.42
C ALA A 8 -7.59 21.31 -9.27
N LYS A 9 -8.71 21.36 -8.53
CA LYS A 9 -8.86 22.18 -7.33
C LYS A 9 -7.93 21.75 -6.19
N LEU A 10 -7.74 20.44 -5.98
CA LEU A 10 -6.79 19.94 -5.00
C LEU A 10 -5.35 20.28 -5.38
N ALA A 11 -5.00 20.23 -6.66
CA ALA A 11 -3.71 20.64 -7.21
C ALA A 11 -3.40 22.10 -6.91
N GLU A 12 -4.38 22.99 -7.13
CA GLU A 12 -4.29 24.41 -6.88
C GLU A 12 -4.06 24.72 -5.40
N VAL A 13 -4.77 24.02 -4.51
CA VAL A 13 -4.61 24.16 -3.04
C VAL A 13 -3.26 23.59 -2.55
N CYS A 14 -2.74 22.55 -3.17
CA CYS A 14 -1.45 21.94 -2.84
C CYS A 14 -0.25 22.59 -3.49
N GLY A 15 -0.46 23.50 -4.50
CA GLY A 15 0.62 24.18 -5.22
C GLY A 15 1.49 23.24 -6.07
N CYS A 16 0.93 22.10 -6.50
CA CYS A 16 1.61 21.08 -7.30
C CYS A 16 0.87 20.88 -8.62
N GLU A 17 1.61 20.75 -9.71
CA GLU A 17 1.04 20.36 -11.00
C GLU A 17 0.78 18.86 -10.99
N ILE A 18 -0.46 18.46 -10.67
CA ILE A 18 -0.84 17.03 -10.55
C ILE A 18 -1.14 16.49 -11.95
N LYS A 19 -0.21 15.74 -12.51
CA LYS A 19 -0.41 15.03 -13.79
C LYS A 19 -1.03 13.64 -13.62
N ASP A 20 -0.89 13.02 -12.43
CA ASP A 20 -1.33 11.64 -12.14
C ASP A 20 -1.76 11.46 -10.69
N SER A 21 -2.59 10.44 -10.42
CA SER A 21 -3.02 10.05 -9.06
C SER A 21 -1.84 9.75 -8.12
N ALA A 22 -0.74 9.21 -8.64
CA ALA A 22 0.49 8.97 -7.89
C ALA A 22 1.15 10.27 -7.39
N ALA A 23 1.08 11.36 -8.15
CA ALA A 23 1.56 12.67 -7.73
C ALA A 23 0.71 13.25 -6.58
N LEU A 24 -0.60 12.98 -6.57
CA LEU A 24 -1.49 13.37 -5.48
C LEU A 24 -1.17 12.61 -4.19
N GLU A 25 -0.93 11.31 -4.28
CA GLU A 25 -0.54 10.47 -3.13
C GLU A 25 0.80 10.92 -2.54
N CYS A 26 1.80 11.22 -3.38
CA CYS A 26 3.07 11.78 -2.96
C CYS A 26 2.91 13.16 -2.30
N ALA A 27 2.08 14.03 -2.85
CA ALA A 27 1.83 15.37 -2.30
C ALA A 27 1.09 15.30 -0.96
N LEU A 28 0.12 14.40 -0.81
CA LEU A 28 -0.57 14.15 0.46
C LEU A 28 0.36 13.53 1.50
N ALA A 29 1.14 12.53 1.12
CA ALA A 29 2.13 11.89 2.00
C ALA A 29 3.18 12.90 2.50
N SER A 30 3.72 13.73 1.61
CA SER A 30 4.69 14.77 1.98
C SER A 30 4.11 15.85 2.89
N ARG A 31 2.83 16.20 2.74
CA ARG A 31 2.14 17.16 3.62
C ARG A 31 1.87 16.56 4.99
N ILE A 32 1.44 15.30 5.04
CA ILE A 32 1.25 14.56 6.30
C ILE A 32 2.60 14.43 7.00
N GLU A 33 3.66 14.04 6.30
CA GLU A 33 5.02 13.98 6.84
C GLU A 33 5.49 15.35 7.38
N ALA A 34 5.26 16.44 6.65
CA ALA A 34 5.63 17.78 7.09
C ALA A 34 4.87 18.24 8.34
N LEU A 35 3.61 17.83 8.51
CA LEU A 35 2.83 18.11 9.71
C LEU A 35 3.40 17.38 10.95
N PHE A 36 3.87 16.14 10.77
CA PHE A 36 4.41 15.33 11.86
C PHE A 36 5.91 15.56 12.12
N ARG A 37 6.65 16.13 11.15
CA ARG A 37 8.10 16.39 11.24
C ARG A 37 8.48 17.67 12.01
N ARG A 38 7.59 18.26 12.75
CA ARG A 38 7.73 19.59 13.39
C ARG A 38 8.47 19.54 14.74
N GLY A 39 9.55 18.78 14.89
CA GLY A 39 10.34 18.76 16.12
C GLY A 39 11.74 18.20 15.95
N SER A 40 12.75 18.85 16.54
CA SER A 40 14.14 18.40 16.52
C SER A 40 14.45 17.28 17.54
N ASN A 41 13.48 16.82 18.32
CA ASN A 41 13.64 15.75 19.32
C ASN A 41 13.24 14.41 18.73
N ASN A 42 14.19 13.46 18.63
CA ASN A 42 13.96 12.11 18.12
C ASN A 42 12.80 11.37 18.81
N ALA A 43 12.59 11.59 20.10
CA ALA A 43 11.47 11.01 20.84
C ALA A 43 10.10 11.53 20.39
N LEU A 44 9.98 12.84 20.15
CA LEU A 44 8.74 13.46 19.65
C LEU A 44 8.44 13.04 18.21
N MET A 45 9.46 12.89 17.37
CA MET A 45 9.30 12.38 15.99
C MET A 45 8.84 10.93 15.98
N SER A 46 9.41 10.09 16.84
CA SER A 46 8.99 8.68 16.98
C SER A 46 7.55 8.60 17.50
N LEU A 47 7.20 9.39 18.51
CA LEU A 47 5.85 9.41 19.07
C LEU A 47 4.81 9.90 18.05
N SER A 48 5.11 10.97 17.31
CA SER A 48 4.20 11.48 16.27
C SER A 48 4.02 10.50 15.11
N GLY A 49 5.08 9.81 14.69
CA GLY A 49 5.01 8.77 13.68
C GLY A 49 4.17 7.57 14.14
N THR A 50 4.35 7.13 15.39
CA THR A 50 3.52 6.07 15.97
C THR A 50 2.06 6.48 16.07
N LEU A 51 1.79 7.70 16.48
CA LEU A 51 0.43 8.24 16.60
C LEU A 51 -0.25 8.32 15.22
N ALA A 52 0.47 8.77 14.20
CA ALA A 52 -0.01 8.82 12.83
C ALA A 52 -0.34 7.42 12.29
N CYS A 53 0.54 6.46 12.54
CA CYS A 53 0.33 5.06 12.15
C CYS A 53 -0.94 4.49 12.83
N LEU A 54 -1.07 4.67 14.14
CA LEU A 54 -2.24 4.20 14.89
C LEU A 54 -3.53 4.87 14.41
N LEU A 55 -3.49 6.17 14.09
CA LEU A 55 -4.64 6.93 13.62
C LEU A 55 -5.15 6.46 12.24
N VAL A 56 -4.30 5.84 11.43
CA VAL A 56 -4.69 5.23 10.16
C VAL A 56 -5.09 3.77 10.35
N VAL A 57 -4.28 3.00 11.04
CA VAL A 57 -4.47 1.54 11.17
C VAL A 57 -5.71 1.19 11.99
N LEU A 58 -5.92 1.86 13.13
CA LEU A 58 -7.04 1.53 14.01
C LEU A 58 -8.42 1.75 13.38
N PRO A 59 -8.70 2.87 12.68
CA PRO A 59 -9.99 3.02 11.98
C PRO A 59 -10.19 2.01 10.86
N CYS A 60 -9.15 1.68 10.10
CA CYS A 60 -9.24 0.67 9.04
C CYS A 60 -9.56 -0.72 9.61
N ALA A 61 -8.83 -1.13 10.66
CA ALA A 61 -9.07 -2.39 11.35
C ALA A 61 -10.47 -2.42 12.00
N ALA A 62 -10.89 -1.34 12.66
CA ALA A 62 -12.22 -1.24 13.26
C ALA A 62 -13.33 -1.30 12.22
N LEU A 63 -13.15 -0.69 11.05
CA LEU A 63 -14.11 -0.76 9.96
C LEU A 63 -14.20 -2.18 9.38
N ALA A 64 -13.07 -2.81 9.10
CA ALA A 64 -13.01 -4.15 8.55
C ALA A 64 -13.62 -5.19 9.50
N GLY A 65 -13.18 -5.20 10.77
CA GLY A 65 -13.71 -6.11 11.78
C GLY A 65 -15.15 -5.80 12.15
N GLY A 66 -15.53 -4.53 12.17
CA GLY A 66 -16.92 -4.10 12.42
C GLY A 66 -17.87 -4.57 11.33
N LEU A 67 -17.48 -4.53 10.05
CA LEU A 67 -18.25 -5.07 8.94
C LEU A 67 -18.42 -6.59 9.04
N ALA A 68 -17.33 -7.32 9.34
CA ALA A 68 -17.39 -8.77 9.51
C ALA A 68 -18.23 -9.16 10.73
N TRP A 69 -18.09 -8.44 11.84
CA TRP A 69 -18.91 -8.64 13.04
C TRP A 69 -20.39 -8.34 12.79
N ALA A 70 -20.70 -7.24 12.12
CA ALA A 70 -22.07 -6.90 11.76
C ALA A 70 -22.70 -7.97 10.86
N ALA A 71 -21.95 -8.48 9.88
CA ALA A 71 -22.41 -9.58 9.03
C ALA A 71 -22.70 -10.85 9.85
N GLN A 72 -21.88 -11.15 10.87
CA GLN A 72 -22.09 -12.29 11.74
C GLN A 72 -23.34 -12.16 12.62
N VAL A 73 -23.60 -10.95 13.15
CA VAL A 73 -24.70 -10.71 14.10
C VAL A 73 -26.03 -10.52 13.38
N TYR A 74 -26.06 -9.80 12.27
CA TYR A 74 -27.30 -9.38 11.62
C TYR A 74 -27.71 -10.23 10.43
N ALA A 75 -26.79 -11.01 9.84
CA ALA A 75 -27.11 -11.86 8.71
C ALA A 75 -26.97 -13.35 9.05
N ASP A 76 -25.77 -13.90 8.87
CA ASP A 76 -25.46 -15.32 9.05
C ASP A 76 -23.95 -15.48 9.27
N PRO A 77 -23.47 -16.45 10.07
CA PRO A 77 -22.04 -16.75 10.18
C PRO A 77 -21.34 -16.97 8.83
N ARG A 78 -22.05 -17.49 7.83
CA ARG A 78 -21.52 -17.64 6.46
C ARG A 78 -21.26 -16.29 5.79
N ALA A 79 -22.10 -15.30 6.05
CA ALA A 79 -21.91 -13.94 5.54
C ALA A 79 -20.64 -13.31 6.11
N ALA A 80 -20.34 -13.52 7.39
CA ALA A 80 -19.10 -13.06 8.00
C ALA A 80 -17.86 -13.68 7.34
N TRP A 81 -17.93 -14.99 7.01
CA TRP A 81 -16.87 -15.66 6.26
C TRP A 81 -16.63 -15.01 4.89
N PHE A 82 -17.69 -14.77 4.12
CA PHE A 82 -17.57 -14.12 2.81
C PHE A 82 -17.02 -12.69 2.91
N VAL A 83 -17.49 -11.90 3.86
CA VAL A 83 -17.02 -10.53 4.08
C VAL A 83 -15.53 -10.54 4.43
N SER A 84 -15.11 -11.39 5.36
CA SER A 84 -13.69 -11.51 5.75
C SER A 84 -12.82 -11.99 4.59
N ALA A 85 -13.28 -12.97 3.81
CA ALA A 85 -12.58 -13.46 2.64
C ALA A 85 -12.41 -12.37 1.56
N ILE A 86 -13.43 -11.54 1.32
CA ILE A 86 -13.36 -10.41 0.39
C ILE A 86 -12.36 -9.37 0.89
N ILE A 87 -12.38 -9.03 2.18
CA ILE A 87 -11.45 -8.06 2.77
C ILE A 87 -10.02 -8.55 2.60
N ILE A 88 -9.73 -9.80 2.99
CA ILE A 88 -8.40 -10.41 2.82
C ILE A 88 -8.00 -10.43 1.34
N TRP A 89 -8.92 -10.79 0.44
CA TRP A 89 -8.65 -10.82 -1.00
C TRP A 89 -8.31 -9.44 -1.58
N ILE A 90 -8.94 -8.38 -1.08
CA ILE A 90 -8.60 -6.99 -1.47
C ILE A 90 -7.22 -6.60 -0.93
N CYS A 91 -6.88 -6.99 0.31
CA CYS A 91 -5.59 -6.69 0.92
C CYS A 91 -4.43 -7.46 0.25
N VAL A 92 -4.69 -8.69 -0.20
CA VAL A 92 -3.72 -9.52 -0.91
C VAL A 92 -3.82 -9.25 -2.40
N ALA A 93 -2.93 -8.41 -2.96
CA ALA A 93 -2.92 -8.01 -4.36
C ALA A 93 -1.77 -8.63 -5.19
N PRO A 94 -1.66 -9.97 -5.30
CA PRO A 94 -0.55 -10.63 -5.99
C PRO A 94 -0.50 -10.28 -7.49
N ARG A 95 -1.65 -10.03 -8.10
CA ARG A 95 -1.74 -9.65 -9.51
C ARG A 95 -1.08 -8.31 -9.80
N SER A 96 -1.24 -7.33 -8.93
CA SER A 96 -0.58 -6.03 -9.07
C SER A 96 0.93 -6.17 -9.00
N LEU A 97 1.43 -7.04 -8.12
CA LEU A 97 2.85 -7.32 -7.98
C LEU A 97 3.44 -7.96 -9.24
N ASP A 98 2.75 -8.95 -9.82
CA ASP A 98 3.12 -9.61 -11.06
C ASP A 98 3.15 -8.61 -12.24
N GLU A 99 2.12 -7.78 -12.38
CA GLU A 99 2.06 -6.75 -13.42
C GLU A 99 3.23 -5.75 -13.31
N HIS A 100 3.61 -5.35 -12.11
CA HIS A 100 4.75 -4.45 -11.90
C HIS A 100 6.09 -5.14 -12.24
N ALA A 101 6.27 -6.39 -11.83
CA ALA A 101 7.45 -7.17 -12.17
C ALA A 101 7.60 -7.36 -13.68
N LEU A 102 6.50 -7.66 -14.39
CA LEU A 102 6.49 -7.80 -15.84
C LEU A 102 6.80 -6.49 -16.57
N ARG A 103 6.37 -5.34 -16.04
CA ARG A 103 6.72 -4.02 -16.62
C ARG A 103 8.23 -3.74 -16.59
N VAL A 104 8.96 -4.33 -15.66
CA VAL A 104 10.44 -4.26 -15.62
C VAL A 104 11.07 -5.34 -16.49
N ALA A 105 10.58 -6.58 -16.37
CA ALA A 105 11.17 -7.74 -17.04
C ALA A 105 11.06 -7.67 -18.58
N VAL A 106 9.94 -7.19 -19.12
CA VAL A 106 9.71 -7.15 -20.58
C VAL A 106 10.66 -6.17 -21.29
N PRO A 107 10.84 -4.92 -20.87
CA PRO A 107 11.84 -4.02 -21.47
C PRO A 107 13.26 -4.56 -21.30
N LEU A 108 13.58 -5.10 -20.13
CA LEU A 108 14.89 -5.65 -19.83
C LEU A 108 15.26 -6.81 -20.77
N ALA A 109 14.31 -7.71 -21.03
CA ALA A 109 14.49 -8.83 -21.99
C ALA A 109 14.67 -8.36 -23.44
N LYS A 110 14.13 -7.19 -23.79
CA LYS A 110 14.29 -6.57 -25.11
C LYS A 110 15.58 -5.74 -25.25
N GLY A 111 16.37 -5.63 -24.19
CA GLY A 111 17.59 -4.77 -24.16
C GLY A 111 17.30 -3.28 -23.96
N ASP A 112 16.05 -2.90 -23.70
CA ASP A 112 15.64 -1.52 -23.39
C ASP A 112 15.92 -1.24 -21.89
N LEU A 113 17.15 -0.85 -21.60
CA LEU A 113 17.58 -0.55 -20.24
C LEU A 113 16.91 0.72 -19.68
N GLU A 114 16.64 1.70 -20.52
CA GLU A 114 15.97 2.94 -20.08
C GLU A 114 14.52 2.71 -19.70
N GLY A 115 13.78 1.97 -20.51
CA GLY A 115 12.42 1.56 -20.20
C GLY A 115 12.36 0.72 -18.92
N ALA A 116 13.31 -0.20 -18.72
CA ALA A 116 13.41 -1.00 -17.50
C ALA A 116 13.73 -0.16 -16.25
N ARG A 117 14.66 0.82 -16.36
CA ARG A 117 14.96 1.76 -15.27
C ARG A 117 13.75 2.60 -14.88
N LYS A 118 13.02 3.10 -15.87
CA LYS A 118 11.78 3.86 -15.62
C LYS A 118 10.71 3.00 -14.95
N ALA A 119 10.57 1.74 -15.35
CA ALA A 119 9.62 0.83 -14.72
C ALA A 119 10.01 0.49 -13.27
N VAL A 120 11.29 0.18 -13.01
CA VAL A 120 11.74 -0.14 -11.65
C VAL A 120 11.70 1.07 -10.71
N SER A 121 11.85 2.30 -11.20
CA SER A 121 11.73 3.52 -10.38
C SER A 121 10.35 3.69 -9.74
N MET A 122 9.32 3.06 -10.29
CA MET A 122 7.98 3.06 -9.72
C MET A 122 7.83 2.06 -8.55
N MET A 123 8.79 1.15 -8.38
CA MET A 123 8.77 0.12 -7.33
C MET A 123 9.78 0.40 -6.22
N VAL A 124 10.87 1.10 -6.52
CA VAL A 124 11.96 1.34 -5.58
C VAL A 124 12.07 2.83 -5.25
N GLY A 125 12.29 3.16 -3.97
CA GLY A 125 12.49 4.54 -3.53
C GLY A 125 13.86 5.15 -3.84
N ARG A 126 14.71 4.44 -4.61
CA ARG A 126 16.08 4.90 -5.00
C ARG A 126 16.09 5.32 -6.46
N ASN A 127 17.02 6.23 -6.81
CA ASN A 127 17.23 6.60 -8.20
C ASN A 127 17.89 5.44 -8.98
N PRO A 128 17.23 4.85 -10.00
CA PRO A 128 17.75 3.73 -10.77
C PRO A 128 18.65 4.14 -11.93
N ASP A 129 18.90 5.43 -12.19
CA ASP A 129 19.60 5.94 -13.37
C ASP A 129 21.01 5.37 -13.56
N ARG A 130 21.67 4.97 -12.45
CA ARG A 130 23.02 4.41 -12.45
C ARG A 130 23.06 2.88 -12.45
N LEU A 131 21.91 2.21 -12.41
CA LEU A 131 21.86 0.75 -12.39
C LEU A 131 22.11 0.20 -13.79
N ASP A 132 22.98 -0.79 -13.90
CA ASP A 132 23.11 -1.63 -15.10
C ASP A 132 21.93 -2.63 -15.18
N ALA A 133 21.89 -3.44 -16.22
CA ALA A 133 20.83 -4.41 -16.44
C ALA A 133 20.69 -5.40 -15.26
N HIS A 134 21.82 -5.83 -14.68
CA HIS A 134 21.83 -6.72 -13.53
C HIS A 134 21.34 -6.01 -12.26
N GLY A 135 21.73 -4.76 -12.05
CA GLY A 135 21.25 -3.93 -10.94
C GLY A 135 19.74 -3.67 -10.98
N VAL A 136 19.20 -3.41 -12.17
CA VAL A 136 17.74 -3.25 -12.37
C VAL A 136 17.00 -4.56 -12.07
N ALA A 137 17.49 -5.69 -12.59
CA ALA A 137 16.91 -7.01 -12.32
C ALA A 137 16.91 -7.32 -10.80
N ARG A 138 18.07 -7.09 -10.14
CA ARG A 138 18.21 -7.31 -8.70
C ARG A 138 17.25 -6.42 -7.90
N ALA A 139 17.16 -5.14 -8.20
CA ALA A 139 16.25 -4.22 -7.52
C ALA A 139 14.80 -4.61 -7.69
N CYS A 140 14.40 -5.10 -8.87
CA CYS A 140 13.06 -5.64 -9.12
C CYS A 140 12.79 -6.88 -8.26
N VAL A 141 13.70 -7.85 -8.21
CA VAL A 141 13.54 -9.07 -7.41
C VAL A 141 13.47 -8.76 -5.91
N GLU A 142 14.31 -7.86 -5.41
CA GLU A 142 14.28 -7.39 -4.02
C GLU A 142 12.91 -6.78 -3.69
N SER A 143 12.44 -5.84 -4.50
CA SER A 143 11.15 -5.18 -4.29
C SER A 143 9.96 -6.15 -4.36
N VAL A 144 9.98 -7.10 -5.31
CA VAL A 144 8.95 -8.16 -5.41
C VAL A 144 8.98 -9.05 -4.17
N GLY A 145 10.16 -9.45 -3.70
CA GLY A 145 10.33 -10.29 -2.51
C GLY A 145 9.81 -9.61 -1.24
N GLU A 146 10.15 -8.33 -1.05
CA GLU A 146 9.66 -7.52 0.06
C GLU A 146 8.13 -7.40 0.02
N ASN A 147 7.56 -6.99 -1.11
CA ASN A 147 6.11 -6.85 -1.25
C ASN A 147 5.35 -8.18 -1.15
N LEU A 148 5.94 -9.30 -1.61
CA LEU A 148 5.35 -10.62 -1.42
C LEU A 148 5.31 -11.01 0.06
N THR A 149 6.39 -10.73 0.80
CA THR A 149 6.47 -11.03 2.22
C THR A 149 5.52 -10.15 3.02
N ASP A 150 5.55 -8.84 2.80
CA ASP A 150 4.79 -7.88 3.59
C ASP A 150 3.31 -7.82 3.17
N GLY A 151 3.04 -7.83 1.88
CA GLY A 151 1.67 -7.68 1.35
C GLY A 151 0.88 -8.99 1.27
N VAL A 152 1.52 -10.14 1.12
CA VAL A 152 0.83 -11.44 0.94
C VAL A 152 1.01 -12.33 2.16
N LEU A 153 2.26 -12.68 2.48
CA LEU A 153 2.54 -13.66 3.54
C LEU A 153 2.17 -13.11 4.91
N SER A 154 2.53 -11.86 5.20
CA SER A 154 2.20 -11.19 6.45
C SER A 154 0.67 -11.08 6.64
N THR A 155 -0.04 -10.63 5.59
CA THR A 155 -1.51 -10.52 5.63
C THR A 155 -2.17 -11.88 5.92
N LEU A 156 -1.76 -12.95 5.23
CA LEU A 156 -2.32 -14.27 5.45
C LEU A 156 -1.99 -14.82 6.84
N PHE A 157 -0.76 -14.57 7.32
CA PHE A 157 -0.32 -15.00 8.65
C PHE A 157 -1.15 -14.33 9.76
N TRP A 158 -1.29 -13.02 9.71
CA TRP A 158 -2.06 -12.28 10.72
C TRP A 158 -3.56 -12.55 10.61
N ALA A 159 -4.11 -12.69 9.40
CA ALA A 159 -5.49 -13.12 9.23
C ALA A 159 -5.73 -14.52 9.82
N GLY A 160 -4.77 -15.46 9.69
CA GLY A 160 -4.83 -16.76 10.31
C GLY A 160 -4.84 -16.70 11.85
N ILE A 161 -3.97 -15.87 12.43
CA ILE A 161 -3.94 -15.61 13.88
C ILE A 161 -5.26 -14.98 14.32
N GLY A 162 -5.75 -13.96 13.63
CA GLY A 162 -7.02 -13.31 13.94
C GLY A 162 -8.20 -14.27 13.89
N LEU A 163 -8.23 -15.15 12.90
CA LEU A 163 -9.25 -16.18 12.77
C LEU A 163 -9.21 -17.16 13.96
N PHE A 164 -8.01 -17.57 14.38
CA PHE A 164 -7.84 -18.53 15.46
C PHE A 164 -8.29 -17.97 16.81
N PHE A 165 -7.95 -16.71 17.14
CA PHE A 165 -8.25 -16.12 18.44
C PHE A 165 -9.60 -15.42 18.52
N PHE A 166 -10.06 -14.80 17.44
CA PHE A 166 -11.22 -13.89 17.44
C PHE A 166 -12.29 -14.27 16.40
N GLY A 167 -12.10 -15.39 15.69
CA GLY A 167 -13.01 -15.81 14.63
C GLY A 167 -12.94 -14.92 13.38
N TYR A 168 -14.00 -14.93 12.57
CA TYR A 168 -14.04 -14.19 11.30
C TYR A 168 -13.82 -12.68 11.40
N PRO A 169 -14.39 -11.97 12.41
CA PRO A 169 -14.08 -10.55 12.61
C PRO A 169 -12.61 -10.30 12.88
N GLY A 170 -11.94 -11.17 13.64
CA GLY A 170 -10.51 -11.09 13.90
C GLY A 170 -9.65 -11.27 12.65
N ALA A 171 -10.03 -12.18 11.76
CA ALA A 171 -9.35 -12.37 10.49
C ALA A 171 -9.42 -11.14 9.57
N ALA A 172 -10.47 -10.35 9.69
CA ALA A 172 -10.65 -9.12 8.91
C ALA A 172 -9.96 -7.90 9.53
N CYS A 173 -9.67 -7.94 10.85
CA CYS A 173 -9.02 -6.84 11.58
C CYS A 173 -7.50 -6.81 11.45
N LEU A 174 -6.87 -7.98 11.37
CA LEU A 174 -5.42 -8.17 11.43
C LEU A 174 -4.80 -8.29 10.05
#